data_e93661f4e3ae19ab0e87b78078f400ce
#
_entry.id   e93661f4e3ae19ab0e87b78078f400ce
#
_cell.length_a   1.000
_cell.length_b   1.000
_cell.length_c   1.000
_cell.angle_alpha   90.00
_cell.angle_beta   90.00
_cell.angle_gamma   90.00
#
_symmetry.space_group_name_H-M   'P 1'
#
loop_
_entity.id
_entity.type
_entity.pdbx_description
1 polymer ?
#
loop_
_entity_poly.entity_id
_entity_poly.type
_entity_poly.pdbx_seq_one_letter_code
_entity_poly.pdbx_strand_id
1 'polypeptide(L)'
;MTTLTWTRALARKRRALYLSSPIGLGHAMRDGAIADELRRLRPDLEIDWLAQEPVTTVLARRGERIHPLSAELASESGHFAAEAAGHDLNAFQAIRRMDEILVANFMVFHDALTEGEYDLVIGDEAWDVDHFLHENPELKRTAFAWMTDFVGWIPMPGGGEREAFLTADYNAEMIEHVERFPRLRDRSIFVGNPDDVVPDDFGPGLGSIREWTEHHFAFSGYVTGFDPAPLVARREQLRAELGYRPGERVVIVTVGGSGVGEALLRRVVAAFPEAERRVNGLRMIAVAGPRIDPESLGAPAGVEVVGFVPDLYRHLVACDLAVVQGGLTTTMELAAAGRPFLYFPLANHFEQRRHVRHRLDRYGAGRFMEYAEATPEVIAAAIADEIDRPVSSRPVETDGAARAAAMIAELV
;
A
#
# COMPACT_ATOMS: atom_id res chain seq x y z
N MET A 1 -3.22 35.07 36.19
CA MET A 1 -2.33 34.48 35.18
C MET A 1 -2.89 33.22 34.50
N THR A 2 -3.89 32.58 35.08
CA THR A 2 -4.46 31.29 34.56
C THR A 2 -5.35 31.45 33.32
N THR A 3 -5.99 32.60 33.14
CA THR A 3 -6.95 32.82 32.02
C THR A 3 -6.29 32.99 30.62
N LEU A 4 -5.05 33.46 30.59
CA LEU A 4 -4.31 33.64 29.31
C LEU A 4 -3.81 32.34 28.68
N THR A 5 -3.56 31.31 29.49
CA THR A 5 -3.09 30.00 29.03
C THR A 5 -4.24 29.25 28.32
N TRP A 6 -5.45 29.31 28.88
CA TRP A 6 -6.64 28.68 28.30
C TRP A 6 -7.09 29.34 27.00
N THR A 7 -7.05 30.67 26.92
CA THR A 7 -7.40 31.40 25.67
C THR A 7 -6.39 31.14 24.55
N ARG A 8 -5.11 30.97 24.86
CA ARG A 8 -4.09 30.62 23.87
C ARG A 8 -4.27 29.18 23.35
N ALA A 9 -4.59 28.23 24.24
CA ALA A 9 -4.86 26.85 23.87
C ALA A 9 -6.11 26.70 22.99
N LEU A 10 -7.15 27.51 23.24
CA LEU A 10 -8.36 27.52 22.42
C LEU A 10 -8.21 28.25 21.07
N ALA A 11 -7.22 29.16 20.95
CA ALA A 11 -6.97 29.93 19.73
C ALA A 11 -5.94 29.26 18.80
N ARG A 12 -5.22 28.22 19.26
CA ARG A 12 -4.26 27.48 18.46
C ARG A 12 -5.01 26.56 17.51
N LYS A 13 -4.62 26.56 16.24
CA LYS A 13 -5.05 25.52 15.30
C LYS A 13 -4.57 24.16 15.78
N ARG A 14 -5.39 23.15 15.60
CA ARG A 14 -5.01 21.77 15.90
C ARG A 14 -4.01 21.27 14.86
N ARG A 15 -3.11 20.42 15.29
CA ARG A 15 -2.06 19.87 14.42
C ARG A 15 -1.99 18.37 14.52
N ALA A 16 -1.87 17.72 13.37
CA ALA A 16 -1.60 16.29 13.26
C ALA A 16 -0.23 16.05 12.63
N LEU A 17 0.49 15.05 13.15
CA LEU A 17 1.66 14.47 12.50
C LEU A 17 1.22 13.18 11.82
N TYR A 18 1.34 13.13 10.49
CA TYR A 18 0.96 11.97 9.68
C TYR A 18 2.21 11.23 9.23
N LEU A 19 2.29 9.93 9.55
CA LEU A 19 3.33 9.02 9.09
C LEU A 19 2.72 8.08 8.05
N SER A 20 3.30 8.06 6.85
CA SER A 20 2.88 7.21 5.74
C SER A 20 3.97 6.19 5.45
N SER A 21 3.62 4.91 5.38
CA SER A 21 4.56 3.84 5.09
C SER A 21 5.32 4.07 3.79
N PRO A 22 6.67 3.97 3.79
CA PRO A 22 7.48 4.20 2.60
C PRO A 22 7.63 2.97 1.70
N ILE A 23 7.08 1.83 2.10
CA ILE A 23 7.27 0.55 1.39
C ILE A 23 6.56 0.53 0.04
N GLY A 24 5.52 1.36 -0.13
CA GLY A 24 4.84 1.48 -1.42
C GLY A 24 4.18 2.85 -1.64
N LEU A 25 4.14 3.31 -2.88
CA LEU A 25 3.45 4.57 -3.25
C LEU A 25 1.94 4.51 -3.02
N GLY A 26 1.38 3.31 -2.87
CA GLY A 26 -0.02 3.09 -2.58
C GLY A 26 -0.46 3.70 -1.25
N HIS A 27 0.38 3.63 -0.24
CA HIS A 27 0.15 4.26 1.06
C HIS A 27 -0.02 5.77 0.91
N ALA A 28 0.90 6.45 0.22
CA ALA A 28 0.81 7.88 -0.02
C ALA A 28 -0.50 8.31 -0.72
N MET A 29 -1.02 7.48 -1.63
CA MET A 29 -2.27 7.76 -2.33
C MET A 29 -3.48 7.63 -1.41
N ARG A 30 -3.57 6.54 -0.64
CA ARG A 30 -4.68 6.33 0.30
C ARG A 30 -4.66 7.35 1.45
N ASP A 31 -3.48 7.63 1.98
CA ASP A 31 -3.30 8.58 3.08
C ASP A 31 -3.65 10.00 2.66
N GLY A 32 -3.24 10.38 1.43
CA GLY A 32 -3.65 11.64 0.84
C GLY A 32 -5.16 11.77 0.70
N ALA A 33 -5.87 10.70 0.29
CA ALA A 33 -7.32 10.71 0.21
C ALA A 33 -7.98 10.82 1.61
N ILE A 34 -7.44 10.13 2.62
CA ILE A 34 -7.90 10.25 4.02
C ILE A 34 -7.66 11.68 4.54
N ALA A 35 -6.49 12.25 4.27
CA ALA A 35 -6.17 13.61 4.70
C ALA A 35 -7.08 14.66 4.07
N ASP A 36 -7.46 14.51 2.79
CA ASP A 36 -8.42 15.39 2.13
C ASP A 36 -9.79 15.32 2.79
N GLU A 37 -10.29 14.13 3.10
CA GLU A 37 -11.55 13.94 3.82
C GLU A 37 -11.46 14.48 5.26
N LEU A 38 -10.34 14.28 5.94
CA LEU A 38 -10.12 14.78 7.29
C LEU A 38 -10.14 16.33 7.33
N ARG A 39 -9.53 17.00 6.35
CA ARG A 39 -9.60 18.46 6.21
C ARG A 39 -11.01 18.97 5.93
N ARG A 40 -11.83 18.20 5.22
CA ARG A 40 -13.26 18.55 5.03
C ARG A 40 -14.04 18.50 6.33
N LEU A 41 -13.77 17.50 7.18
CA LEU A 41 -14.40 17.36 8.49
C LEU A 41 -13.85 18.34 9.52
N ARG A 42 -12.56 18.60 9.47
CA ARG A 42 -11.82 19.45 10.41
C ARG A 42 -10.98 20.49 9.67
N PRO A 43 -11.61 21.57 9.16
CA PRO A 43 -10.89 22.65 8.43
C PRO A 43 -9.88 23.39 9.29
N ASP A 44 -9.97 23.28 10.62
CA ASP A 44 -9.05 23.84 11.61
C ASP A 44 -7.79 22.97 11.84
N LEU A 45 -7.72 21.77 11.26
CA LEU A 45 -6.60 20.83 11.43
C LEU A 45 -5.50 21.09 10.39
N GLU A 46 -4.29 21.36 10.87
CA GLU A 46 -3.09 21.39 10.05
C GLU A 46 -2.38 20.03 10.12
N ILE A 47 -1.98 19.49 8.97
CA ILE A 47 -1.31 18.19 8.86
C ILE A 47 0.12 18.40 8.39
N ASP A 48 1.08 17.93 9.17
CA ASP A 48 2.49 17.77 8.80
C ASP A 48 2.77 16.31 8.51
N TRP A 49 3.57 16.03 7.49
CA TRP A 49 3.91 14.68 7.07
C TRP A 49 5.35 14.33 7.44
N LEU A 50 5.52 13.33 8.28
CA LEU A 50 6.82 12.70 8.52
C LEU A 50 6.91 11.46 7.65
N ALA A 51 7.64 11.55 6.53
CA ALA A 51 7.64 10.53 5.50
C ALA A 51 8.99 10.45 4.77
N GLN A 52 9.26 9.31 4.15
CA GLN A 52 10.49 9.01 3.42
C GLN A 52 10.25 9.02 1.90
N GLU A 53 11.34 9.05 1.13
CA GLU A 53 11.27 8.74 -0.30
C GLU A 53 10.89 7.27 -0.53
N PRO A 54 10.01 6.98 -1.51
CA PRO A 54 9.49 7.87 -2.55
C PRO A 54 8.16 8.58 -2.21
N VAL A 55 7.62 8.40 -0.99
CA VAL A 55 6.34 8.98 -0.54
C VAL A 55 6.40 10.51 -0.56
N THR A 56 7.50 11.11 -0.11
CA THR A 56 7.71 12.57 -0.12
C THR A 56 7.54 13.19 -1.50
N THR A 57 7.97 12.50 -2.57
CA THR A 57 7.76 12.96 -3.95
C THR A 57 6.27 13.08 -4.30
N VAL A 58 5.44 12.13 -3.87
CA VAL A 58 3.97 12.16 -4.10
C VAL A 58 3.33 13.28 -3.28
N LEU A 59 3.68 13.37 -2.00
CA LEU A 59 3.15 14.37 -1.08
C LEU A 59 3.50 15.80 -1.52
N ALA A 60 4.74 16.04 -1.94
CA ALA A 60 5.18 17.34 -2.44
C ALA A 60 4.38 17.80 -3.68
N ARG A 61 4.07 16.88 -4.61
CA ARG A 61 3.22 17.15 -5.78
C ARG A 61 1.79 17.51 -5.42
N ARG A 62 1.29 16.99 -4.30
CA ARG A 62 -0.02 17.32 -3.75
C ARG A 62 -0.01 18.66 -2.99
N GLY A 63 1.18 19.28 -2.80
CA GLY A 63 1.34 20.49 -2.00
C GLY A 63 1.27 20.27 -0.51
N GLU A 64 1.52 19.03 -0.06
CA GLU A 64 1.53 18.67 1.35
C GLU A 64 2.74 19.26 2.09
N ARG A 65 2.56 19.54 3.39
CA ARG A 65 3.62 20.07 4.24
C ARG A 65 4.46 18.94 4.83
N ILE A 66 5.65 18.72 4.24
CA ILE A 66 6.60 17.71 4.70
C ILE A 66 7.38 18.26 5.89
N HIS A 67 7.45 17.49 6.98
CA HIS A 67 8.20 17.83 8.17
C HIS A 67 9.71 17.86 7.85
N PRO A 68 10.48 18.88 8.29
CA PRO A 68 11.91 18.98 7.99
C PRO A 68 12.72 17.74 8.39
N LEU A 69 12.40 17.14 9.53
CA LEU A 69 13.06 15.92 10.01
C LEU A 69 12.82 14.68 9.13
N SER A 70 11.94 14.76 8.14
CA SER A 70 11.80 13.70 7.12
C SER A 70 13.10 13.40 6.38
N ALA A 71 14.00 14.38 6.29
CA ALA A 71 15.32 14.22 5.68
C ALA A 71 16.29 13.34 6.52
N GLU A 72 15.99 13.13 7.80
CA GLU A 72 16.81 12.35 8.73
C GLU A 72 16.36 10.90 8.85
N LEU A 73 15.19 10.56 8.27
CA LEU A 73 14.67 9.20 8.31
C LEU A 73 15.55 8.24 7.50
N ALA A 74 15.89 7.10 8.09
CA ALA A 74 16.58 6.02 7.41
C ALA A 74 15.64 5.29 6.44
N SER A 75 16.16 4.86 5.29
CA SER A 75 15.33 4.36 4.18
C SER A 75 14.90 2.90 4.36
N GLU A 76 13.67 2.68 4.77
CA GLU A 76 13.05 1.35 4.84
C GLU A 76 12.85 0.74 3.44
N SER A 77 12.33 1.52 2.50
CA SER A 77 12.13 1.05 1.12
C SER A 77 13.45 0.70 0.41
N GLY A 78 14.55 1.36 0.78
CA GLY A 78 15.90 1.01 0.32
C GLY A 78 16.36 -0.33 0.90
N HIS A 79 16.08 -0.59 2.17
CA HIS A 79 16.35 -1.87 2.81
C HIS A 79 15.57 -3.02 2.15
N PHE A 80 14.26 -2.86 1.94
CA PHE A 80 13.45 -3.86 1.23
C PHE A 80 13.96 -4.16 -0.19
N ALA A 81 14.37 -3.13 -0.92
CA ALA A 81 14.95 -3.30 -2.25
C ALA A 81 16.28 -4.09 -2.20
N ALA A 82 17.08 -3.90 -1.16
CA ALA A 82 18.35 -4.62 -0.98
C ALA A 82 18.17 -6.09 -0.55
N GLU A 83 17.09 -6.40 0.17
CA GLU A 83 16.74 -7.77 0.59
C GLU A 83 16.09 -8.59 -0.54
N ALA A 84 15.59 -7.95 -1.59
CA ALA A 84 14.93 -8.63 -2.70
C ALA A 84 15.95 -9.28 -3.65
N ALA A 85 15.61 -10.46 -4.16
CA ALA A 85 16.41 -11.19 -5.14
C ALA A 85 15.54 -11.71 -6.30
N GLY A 86 15.68 -11.13 -7.48
CA GLY A 86 14.87 -11.51 -8.64
C GLY A 86 13.37 -11.20 -8.41
N HIS A 87 12.53 -12.25 -8.37
CA HIS A 87 11.10 -12.12 -8.04
C HIS A 87 10.78 -12.77 -6.68
N ASP A 88 11.67 -12.59 -5.73
CA ASP A 88 11.57 -13.12 -4.38
C ASP A 88 11.92 -12.05 -3.35
N LEU A 89 11.12 -11.99 -2.29
CA LEU A 89 11.36 -11.18 -1.12
C LEU A 89 10.70 -11.84 0.08
N ASN A 90 11.50 -12.33 1.01
CA ASN A 90 10.97 -12.75 2.30
C ASN A 90 10.71 -11.50 3.17
N ALA A 91 9.50 -10.96 3.06
CA ALA A 91 9.13 -9.70 3.72
C ALA A 91 9.24 -9.79 5.24
N PHE A 92 8.88 -10.92 5.86
CA PHE A 92 9.03 -11.11 7.30
C PHE A 92 10.50 -11.04 7.74
N GLN A 93 11.41 -11.70 7.01
CA GLN A 93 12.83 -11.62 7.34
C GLN A 93 13.44 -10.24 7.06
N ALA A 94 12.98 -9.55 6.01
CA ALA A 94 13.39 -8.19 5.72
C ALA A 94 13.02 -7.24 6.88
N ILE A 95 11.79 -7.32 7.39
CA ILE A 95 11.34 -6.53 8.55
C ILE A 95 12.20 -6.85 9.78
N ARG A 96 12.47 -8.11 10.08
CA ARG A 96 13.31 -8.49 11.22
C ARG A 96 14.76 -8.01 11.14
N ARG A 97 15.25 -7.68 9.95
CA ARG A 97 16.61 -7.19 9.73
C ARG A 97 16.73 -5.67 9.70
N MET A 98 15.64 -4.97 9.89
CA MET A 98 15.68 -3.51 9.89
C MET A 98 15.53 -2.87 11.27
N ASP A 99 15.81 -3.61 12.34
CA ASP A 99 15.70 -3.12 13.72
C ASP A 99 16.43 -1.79 13.95
N GLU A 100 17.66 -1.65 13.42
CA GLU A 100 18.43 -0.39 13.53
C GLU A 100 17.74 0.77 12.82
N ILE A 101 17.11 0.51 11.68
CA ILE A 101 16.34 1.50 10.92
C ILE A 101 15.10 1.91 11.72
N LEU A 102 14.36 0.95 12.27
CA LEU A 102 13.15 1.23 13.05
C LEU A 102 13.48 2.05 14.30
N VAL A 103 14.54 1.71 15.03
CA VAL A 103 15.00 2.50 16.19
C VAL A 103 15.37 3.92 15.77
N ALA A 104 16.15 4.08 14.69
CA ALA A 104 16.55 5.40 14.21
C ALA A 104 15.34 6.25 13.80
N ASN A 105 14.37 5.66 13.08
CA ASN A 105 13.16 6.35 12.65
C ASN A 105 12.26 6.71 13.83
N PHE A 106 12.13 5.84 14.82
CA PHE A 106 11.42 6.16 16.05
C PHE A 106 12.03 7.35 16.79
N MET A 107 13.37 7.46 16.85
CA MET A 107 14.02 8.62 17.47
C MET A 107 13.71 9.92 16.72
N VAL A 108 13.74 9.89 15.38
CA VAL A 108 13.33 11.05 14.55
C VAL A 108 11.86 11.42 14.78
N PHE A 109 10.96 10.44 14.87
CA PHE A 109 9.57 10.65 15.23
C PHE A 109 9.43 11.29 16.61
N HIS A 110 10.16 10.78 17.61
CA HIS A 110 10.12 11.30 18.98
C HIS A 110 10.61 12.75 19.04
N ASP A 111 11.64 13.11 18.28
CA ASP A 111 12.14 14.47 18.19
C ASP A 111 11.10 15.39 17.51
N ALA A 112 10.52 14.97 16.39
CA ALA A 112 9.44 15.70 15.72
C ALA A 112 8.26 15.97 16.65
N LEU A 113 7.86 14.97 17.47
CA LEU A 113 6.77 15.10 18.41
C LEU A 113 7.14 16.01 19.59
N THR A 114 8.40 16.02 20.01
CA THR A 114 8.90 16.84 21.11
C THR A 114 9.05 18.31 20.71
N GLU A 115 9.53 18.57 19.50
CA GLU A 115 9.68 19.93 18.97
C GLU A 115 8.35 20.54 18.50
N GLY A 116 7.42 19.69 18.03
CA GLY A 116 6.10 20.09 17.55
C GLY A 116 5.03 20.03 18.63
N GLU A 117 4.05 20.92 18.55
CA GLU A 117 2.86 20.89 19.38
C GLU A 117 1.73 20.15 18.64
N TYR A 118 1.82 18.82 18.52
CA TYR A 118 0.80 18.00 17.88
C TYR A 118 -0.29 17.56 18.85
N ASP A 119 -1.53 17.51 18.37
CA ASP A 119 -2.71 17.03 19.10
C ASP A 119 -3.03 15.57 18.72
N LEU A 120 -2.58 15.14 17.52
CA LEU A 120 -2.85 13.84 16.95
C LEU A 120 -1.62 13.31 16.20
N VAL A 121 -1.37 12.02 16.32
CA VAL A 121 -0.48 11.25 15.44
C VAL A 121 -1.34 10.28 14.65
N ILE A 122 -1.11 10.20 13.33
CA ILE A 122 -1.74 9.23 12.43
C ILE A 122 -0.62 8.40 11.83
N GLY A 123 -0.62 7.10 12.06
CA GLY A 123 0.39 6.18 11.54
C GLY A 123 -0.23 5.14 10.61
N ASP A 124 0.10 5.20 9.33
CA ASP A 124 -0.22 4.15 8.37
C ASP A 124 0.97 3.20 8.25
N GLU A 125 0.84 2.05 8.90
CA GLU A 125 1.91 1.05 9.03
C GLU A 125 3.24 1.64 9.52
N ALA A 126 3.18 2.61 10.43
CA ALA A 126 4.32 3.14 11.15
C ALA A 126 4.73 2.15 12.26
N TRP A 127 5.31 1.01 11.86
CA TRP A 127 5.66 -0.11 12.74
C TRP A 127 6.65 0.27 13.82
N ASP A 128 7.59 1.15 13.50
CA ASP A 128 8.56 1.75 14.42
C ASP A 128 7.85 2.47 15.58
N VAL A 129 6.89 3.34 15.24
CA VAL A 129 6.13 4.11 16.25
C VAL A 129 5.26 3.19 17.10
N ASP A 130 4.53 2.28 16.49
CA ASP A 130 3.64 1.39 17.22
C ASP A 130 4.41 0.46 18.17
N HIS A 131 5.46 -0.20 17.67
CA HIS A 131 6.28 -1.11 18.46
C HIS A 131 6.94 -0.39 19.64
N PHE A 132 7.70 0.68 19.40
CA PHE A 132 8.46 1.35 20.46
C PHE A 132 7.58 2.13 21.44
N LEU A 133 6.37 2.58 21.07
CA LEU A 133 5.43 3.11 22.03
C LEU A 133 4.83 2.02 22.93
N HIS A 134 4.65 0.78 22.44
CA HIS A 134 4.25 -0.33 23.29
C HIS A 134 5.34 -0.74 24.27
N GLU A 135 6.60 -0.70 23.86
CA GLU A 135 7.75 -0.93 24.74
C GLU A 135 7.96 0.21 25.76
N ASN A 136 7.59 1.44 25.41
CA ASN A 136 7.82 2.65 26.20
C ASN A 136 6.52 3.50 26.28
N PRO A 137 5.45 3.01 26.92
CA PRO A 137 4.14 3.65 26.91
C PRO A 137 4.12 5.04 27.54
N GLU A 138 5.09 5.37 28.39
CA GLU A 138 5.25 6.70 28.98
C GLU A 138 5.67 7.77 27.97
N LEU A 139 6.14 7.39 26.78
CA LEU A 139 6.49 8.31 25.70
C LEU A 139 5.27 8.77 24.88
N LYS A 140 4.11 8.11 25.04
CA LYS A 140 2.88 8.55 24.39
C LYS A 140 2.43 9.90 24.96
N ARG A 141 2.31 10.92 24.09
CA ARG A 141 1.95 12.30 24.49
C ARG A 141 0.70 12.84 23.84
N THR A 142 0.24 12.21 22.75
CA THR A 142 -0.88 12.69 21.94
C THR A 142 -1.85 11.55 21.66
N ALA A 143 -3.02 11.87 21.12
CA ALA A 143 -3.89 10.86 20.53
C ALA A 143 -3.15 10.15 19.38
N PHE A 144 -3.35 8.82 19.25
CA PHE A 144 -2.71 8.00 18.24
C PHE A 144 -3.74 7.15 17.49
N ALA A 145 -3.87 7.40 16.19
CA ALA A 145 -4.62 6.58 15.24
C ALA A 145 -3.65 5.68 14.48
N TRP A 146 -3.80 4.39 14.63
CA TRP A 146 -3.04 3.37 13.91
C TRP A 146 -3.86 2.80 12.75
N MET A 147 -3.26 2.69 11.56
CA MET A 147 -3.89 2.08 10.39
C MET A 147 -3.02 0.99 9.81
N THR A 148 -3.65 -0.07 9.31
CA THR A 148 -3.01 -1.15 8.57
C THR A 148 -4.00 -1.83 7.63
N ASP A 149 -3.52 -2.49 6.60
CA ASP A 149 -4.35 -3.29 5.69
C ASP A 149 -4.14 -4.81 5.83
N PHE A 150 -3.27 -5.22 6.74
CA PHE A 150 -3.12 -6.61 7.16
C PHE A 150 -2.86 -6.71 8.67
N VAL A 151 -3.19 -7.87 9.24
CA VAL A 151 -2.90 -8.21 10.63
C VAL A 151 -2.36 -9.64 10.67
N GLY A 152 -1.31 -9.85 11.46
CA GLY A 152 -0.69 -11.15 11.68
C GLY A 152 0.39 -11.49 10.64
N TRP A 153 1.48 -12.01 11.17
CA TRP A 153 2.60 -12.56 10.41
C TRP A 153 2.30 -14.01 10.06
N ILE A 154 2.33 -14.36 8.78
CA ILE A 154 2.05 -15.71 8.30
C ILE A 154 3.33 -16.31 7.71
N PRO A 155 3.80 -17.47 8.22
CA PRO A 155 5.03 -18.06 7.71
C PRO A 155 4.86 -18.51 6.26
N MET A 156 5.90 -18.29 5.48
CA MET A 156 5.96 -18.76 4.11
C MET A 156 6.63 -20.14 4.03
N PRO A 157 6.21 -21.00 3.08
CA PRO A 157 6.75 -22.35 2.97
C PRO A 157 8.29 -22.41 2.85
N GLY A 158 8.90 -21.40 2.20
CA GLY A 158 10.35 -21.30 2.06
C GLY A 158 11.09 -21.07 3.37
N GLY A 159 10.44 -20.56 4.40
CA GLY A 159 11.04 -20.28 5.72
C GLY A 159 11.06 -21.47 6.68
N GLY A 160 10.27 -22.52 6.41
CA GLY A 160 10.20 -23.76 7.18
C GLY A 160 9.76 -23.57 8.64
N GLU A 161 10.08 -24.55 9.50
CA GLU A 161 9.69 -24.56 10.91
C GLU A 161 10.25 -23.38 11.71
N ARG A 162 11.44 -22.89 11.33
CA ARG A 162 12.06 -21.74 12.01
C ARG A 162 11.23 -20.48 11.78
N GLU A 163 10.77 -20.24 10.57
CA GLU A 163 9.94 -19.07 10.29
C GLU A 163 8.57 -19.19 10.94
N ALA A 164 7.98 -20.39 10.94
CA ALA A 164 6.72 -20.65 11.64
C ALA A 164 6.82 -20.37 13.14
N PHE A 165 7.92 -20.73 13.79
CA PHE A 165 8.16 -20.40 15.18
C PHE A 165 8.30 -18.89 15.39
N LEU A 166 9.12 -18.21 14.57
CA LEU A 166 9.39 -16.78 14.72
C LEU A 166 8.15 -15.91 14.42
N THR A 167 7.35 -16.27 13.41
CA THR A 167 6.10 -15.54 13.13
C THR A 167 5.09 -15.70 14.27
N ALA A 168 5.01 -16.88 14.87
CA ALA A 168 4.14 -17.11 16.03
C ALA A 168 4.61 -16.29 17.26
N ASP A 169 5.93 -16.17 17.46
CA ASP A 169 6.53 -15.39 18.54
C ASP A 169 6.22 -13.89 18.38
N TYR A 170 6.43 -13.33 17.19
CA TYR A 170 6.08 -11.94 16.86
C TYR A 170 4.57 -11.65 16.97
N ASN A 171 3.73 -12.61 16.57
CA ASN A 171 2.29 -12.49 16.76
C ASN A 171 1.90 -12.50 18.24
N ALA A 172 2.52 -13.36 19.05
CA ALA A 172 2.28 -13.41 20.49
C ALA A 172 2.68 -12.10 21.18
N GLU A 173 3.82 -11.51 20.81
CA GLU A 173 4.26 -10.21 21.30
C GLU A 173 3.28 -9.09 20.92
N MET A 174 2.84 -9.03 19.66
CA MET A 174 1.84 -8.05 19.21
C MET A 174 0.54 -8.16 20.00
N ILE A 175 0.05 -9.39 20.24
CA ILE A 175 -1.17 -9.65 21.01
C ILE A 175 -0.95 -9.15 22.45
N GLU A 176 0.16 -9.53 23.11
CA GLU A 176 0.48 -9.10 24.47
C GLU A 176 0.57 -7.56 24.57
N HIS A 177 1.20 -6.89 23.63
CA HIS A 177 1.31 -5.43 23.58
C HIS A 177 -0.06 -4.76 23.58
N VAL A 178 -0.95 -5.18 22.70
CA VAL A 178 -2.29 -4.60 22.59
C VAL A 178 -3.15 -4.89 23.81
N GLU A 179 -3.08 -6.11 24.36
CA GLU A 179 -3.85 -6.48 25.57
C GLU A 179 -3.34 -5.76 26.81
N ARG A 180 -2.02 -5.61 26.95
CA ARG A 180 -1.39 -4.95 28.09
C ARG A 180 -1.60 -3.44 28.09
N PHE A 181 -1.61 -2.81 26.90
CA PHE A 181 -1.74 -1.37 26.72
C PHE A 181 -2.89 -0.98 25.78
N PRO A 182 -4.15 -1.33 26.12
CA PRO A 182 -5.30 -1.18 25.21
C PRO A 182 -5.65 0.29 24.87
N ARG A 183 -5.03 1.26 25.53
CA ARG A 183 -5.20 2.69 25.27
C ARG A 183 -4.00 3.34 24.60
N LEU A 184 -3.03 2.57 24.18
CA LEU A 184 -1.88 3.12 23.46
C LEU A 184 -2.34 3.61 22.10
N ARG A 185 -3.07 2.78 21.37
CA ARG A 185 -3.79 3.18 20.15
C ARG A 185 -5.16 3.70 20.56
N ASP A 186 -5.41 5.00 20.41
CA ASP A 186 -6.76 5.56 20.68
C ASP A 186 -7.76 5.11 19.62
N ARG A 187 -7.27 4.77 18.42
CA ARG A 187 -8.04 4.15 17.34
C ARG A 187 -7.15 3.21 16.55
N SER A 188 -7.56 1.97 16.39
CA SER A 188 -7.00 1.03 15.42
C SER A 188 -7.97 0.91 14.24
N ILE A 189 -7.50 1.11 13.01
CA ILE A 189 -8.30 1.07 11.80
C ILE A 189 -7.73 0.04 10.85
N PHE A 190 -8.55 -0.95 10.47
CA PHE A 190 -8.23 -1.88 9.39
C PHE A 190 -8.75 -1.30 8.07
N VAL A 191 -7.85 -1.14 7.09
CA VAL A 191 -8.18 -0.66 5.75
C VAL A 191 -8.73 -1.81 4.92
N GLY A 192 -10.01 -2.06 5.08
CA GLY A 192 -10.76 -3.17 4.50
C GLY A 192 -12.02 -3.48 5.29
N ASN A 193 -12.64 -4.59 4.95
CA ASN A 193 -13.81 -5.16 5.63
C ASN A 193 -13.40 -6.35 6.52
N PRO A 194 -14.22 -6.80 7.47
CA PRO A 194 -13.93 -7.98 8.28
C PRO A 194 -13.57 -9.22 7.46
N ASP A 195 -14.29 -9.46 6.36
CA ASP A 195 -14.04 -10.58 5.46
C ASP A 195 -12.73 -10.46 4.66
N ASP A 196 -12.09 -9.30 4.63
CA ASP A 196 -10.78 -9.09 4.00
C ASP A 196 -9.64 -9.59 4.86
N VAL A 197 -9.88 -9.78 6.18
CA VAL A 197 -8.92 -10.40 7.08
C VAL A 197 -8.83 -11.89 6.80
N VAL A 198 -7.62 -12.42 6.73
CA VAL A 198 -7.38 -13.85 6.49
C VAL A 198 -7.99 -14.71 7.60
N PRO A 199 -8.48 -15.92 7.28
CA PRO A 199 -9.07 -16.83 8.27
C PRO A 199 -8.03 -17.69 9.00
N ASP A 200 -6.75 -17.39 8.82
CA ASP A 200 -5.65 -18.12 9.45
C ASP A 200 -5.58 -17.83 10.96
N ASP A 201 -4.86 -18.69 11.69
CA ASP A 201 -4.50 -18.45 13.09
C ASP A 201 -3.15 -17.73 13.18
N PHE A 202 -2.92 -16.97 14.24
CA PHE A 202 -1.64 -16.31 14.54
C PHE A 202 -0.48 -17.30 14.77
N GLY A 203 -0.80 -18.53 15.08
CA GLY A 203 0.12 -19.61 15.39
C GLY A 203 -0.47 -20.58 16.39
N PRO A 204 0.27 -21.64 16.75
CA PRO A 204 -0.23 -22.66 17.68
C PRO A 204 -0.67 -22.06 19.02
N GLY A 205 -1.97 -22.15 19.32
CA GLY A 205 -2.55 -21.68 20.58
C GLY A 205 -2.82 -20.17 20.70
N LEU A 206 -2.61 -19.38 19.64
CA LEU A 206 -2.79 -17.93 19.68
C LEU A 206 -4.17 -17.43 19.16
N GLY A 207 -4.99 -18.34 18.61
CA GLY A 207 -6.32 -18.01 18.10
C GLY A 207 -6.35 -17.39 16.70
N SER A 208 -7.57 -17.05 16.26
CA SER A 208 -7.85 -16.58 14.90
C SER A 208 -7.43 -15.14 14.69
N ILE A 209 -6.72 -14.87 13.60
CA ILE A 209 -6.36 -13.52 13.16
C ILE A 209 -7.62 -12.68 12.94
N ARG A 210 -8.64 -13.24 12.28
CA ARG A 210 -9.88 -12.54 11.97
C ARG A 210 -10.66 -12.15 13.23
N GLU A 211 -10.92 -13.10 14.12
CA GLU A 211 -11.70 -12.85 15.34
C GLU A 211 -11.01 -11.81 16.23
N TRP A 212 -9.68 -11.88 16.35
CA TRP A 212 -8.91 -10.91 17.10
C TRP A 212 -8.96 -9.52 16.45
N THR A 213 -8.83 -9.45 15.11
CA THR A 213 -8.89 -8.17 14.38
C THR A 213 -10.28 -7.53 14.50
N GLU A 214 -11.36 -8.32 14.38
CA GLU A 214 -12.73 -7.82 14.55
C GLU A 214 -12.97 -7.25 15.97
N HIS A 215 -12.28 -7.79 16.97
CA HIS A 215 -12.38 -7.29 18.35
C HIS A 215 -11.61 -5.98 18.58
N HIS A 216 -10.45 -5.83 17.95
CA HIS A 216 -9.51 -4.74 18.26
C HIS A 216 -9.50 -3.60 17.24
N PHE A 217 -10.10 -3.76 16.05
CA PHE A 217 -10.05 -2.77 14.98
C PHE A 217 -11.45 -2.32 14.55
N ALA A 218 -11.54 -1.05 14.18
CA ALA A 218 -12.63 -0.53 13.36
C ALA A 218 -12.29 -0.71 11.88
N PHE A 219 -13.29 -0.94 11.03
CA PHE A 219 -13.12 -1.22 9.61
C PHE A 219 -13.55 -0.03 8.76
N SER A 220 -12.63 0.51 7.96
CA SER A 220 -12.93 1.61 7.06
C SER A 220 -13.56 1.17 5.74
N GLY A 221 -13.53 -0.11 5.40
CA GLY A 221 -13.63 -0.55 4.02
C GLY A 221 -12.36 -0.20 3.25
N TYR A 222 -12.32 -0.54 1.97
CA TYR A 222 -11.14 -0.24 1.17
C TYR A 222 -11.04 1.27 0.89
N VAL A 223 -9.82 1.81 0.97
CA VAL A 223 -9.53 3.20 0.65
C VAL A 223 -8.92 3.26 -0.75
N THR A 224 -9.68 3.77 -1.72
CA THR A 224 -9.15 4.14 -3.03
C THR A 224 -8.48 5.52 -2.94
N GLY A 225 -7.33 5.68 -3.60
CA GLY A 225 -6.66 6.98 -3.70
C GLY A 225 -7.40 7.99 -4.60
N PHE A 226 -8.49 7.55 -5.26
CA PHE A 226 -9.31 8.35 -6.18
C PHE A 226 -10.72 7.76 -6.28
N ASP A 227 -11.68 8.54 -6.80
CA ASP A 227 -13.00 8.02 -7.16
C ASP A 227 -12.98 7.41 -8.57
N PRO A 228 -13.11 6.09 -8.72
CA PRO A 228 -13.09 5.44 -10.03
C PRO A 228 -14.35 5.68 -10.88
N ALA A 229 -15.52 5.91 -10.25
CA ALA A 229 -16.80 5.94 -10.96
C ALA A 229 -16.88 7.00 -12.07
N PRO A 230 -16.49 8.27 -11.86
CA PRO A 230 -16.49 9.27 -12.92
C PRO A 230 -15.52 8.96 -14.07
N LEU A 231 -14.39 8.31 -13.78
CA LEU A 231 -13.40 7.94 -14.79
C LEU A 231 -13.86 6.77 -15.63
N VAL A 232 -14.46 5.75 -14.99
CA VAL A 232 -15.04 4.60 -15.67
C VAL A 232 -16.19 5.03 -16.60
N ALA A 233 -17.06 5.95 -16.13
CA ALA A 233 -18.18 6.46 -16.93
C ALA A 233 -17.74 7.20 -18.21
N ARG A 234 -16.54 7.83 -18.21
CA ARG A 234 -15.98 8.55 -19.36
C ARG A 234 -14.72 7.88 -19.95
N ARG A 235 -14.59 6.56 -19.80
CA ARG A 235 -13.39 5.81 -20.16
C ARG A 235 -12.88 6.09 -21.59
N GLU A 236 -13.77 6.16 -22.57
CA GLU A 236 -13.37 6.42 -23.97
C GLU A 236 -12.80 7.84 -24.13
N GLN A 237 -13.35 8.83 -23.45
CA GLN A 237 -12.78 10.16 -23.40
C GLN A 237 -11.40 10.15 -22.72
N LEU A 238 -11.28 9.45 -21.59
CA LEU A 238 -10.01 9.29 -20.87
C LEU A 238 -8.95 8.62 -21.73
N ARG A 239 -9.30 7.59 -22.51
CA ARG A 239 -8.40 6.95 -23.48
C ARG A 239 -7.87 7.95 -24.50
N ALA A 240 -8.73 8.80 -25.04
CA ALA A 240 -8.31 9.84 -25.99
C ALA A 240 -7.39 10.89 -25.33
N GLU A 241 -7.69 11.32 -24.09
CA GLU A 241 -6.84 12.23 -23.29
C GLU A 241 -5.44 11.66 -23.07
N LEU A 242 -5.33 10.34 -22.89
CA LEU A 242 -4.07 9.59 -22.67
C LEU A 242 -3.37 9.21 -24.01
N GLY A 243 -3.91 9.62 -25.16
CA GLY A 243 -3.34 9.35 -26.46
C GLY A 243 -3.48 7.91 -26.92
N TYR A 244 -4.46 7.16 -26.39
CA TYR A 244 -4.80 5.81 -26.86
C TYR A 244 -5.67 5.91 -28.12
N ARG A 245 -5.32 5.18 -29.16
CA ARG A 245 -6.04 5.22 -30.42
C ARG A 245 -7.28 4.34 -30.39
N PRO A 246 -8.32 4.67 -31.17
CA PRO A 246 -9.47 3.78 -31.33
C PRO A 246 -9.02 2.40 -31.84
N GLY A 247 -9.49 1.34 -31.17
CA GLY A 247 -9.15 -0.05 -31.53
C GLY A 247 -7.82 -0.58 -30.98
N GLU A 248 -6.98 0.24 -30.34
CA GLU A 248 -5.82 -0.26 -29.61
C GLU A 248 -6.26 -1.09 -28.40
N ARG A 249 -5.57 -2.19 -28.17
CA ARG A 249 -5.63 -3.01 -26.95
C ARG A 249 -4.47 -2.65 -26.06
N VAL A 250 -4.72 -1.86 -25.01
CA VAL A 250 -3.68 -1.30 -24.14
C VAL A 250 -3.43 -2.19 -22.94
N VAL A 251 -2.22 -2.68 -22.80
CA VAL A 251 -1.72 -3.41 -21.62
C VAL A 251 -0.81 -2.50 -20.81
N ILE A 252 -1.15 -2.26 -19.54
CA ILE A 252 -0.29 -1.55 -18.60
C ILE A 252 0.45 -2.58 -17.74
N VAL A 253 1.77 -2.46 -17.68
CA VAL A 253 2.63 -3.33 -16.87
C VAL A 253 3.27 -2.49 -15.77
N THR A 254 3.11 -2.86 -14.48
CA THR A 254 3.71 -2.10 -13.38
C THR A 254 3.97 -2.97 -12.15
N VAL A 255 4.98 -2.59 -11.37
CA VAL A 255 5.40 -3.33 -10.16
C VAL A 255 5.38 -2.46 -8.89
N GLY A 256 4.81 -1.25 -8.98
CA GLY A 256 4.77 -0.31 -7.85
C GLY A 256 6.03 0.56 -7.73
N GLY A 257 6.25 1.13 -6.55
CA GLY A 257 7.28 2.15 -6.32
C GLY A 257 8.49 1.73 -5.49
N SER A 258 8.50 0.51 -4.95
CA SER A 258 9.55 0.04 -4.03
C SER A 258 10.91 -0.28 -4.70
N GLY A 259 10.95 -0.42 -6.02
CA GLY A 259 12.13 -0.89 -6.76
C GLY A 259 12.24 -2.41 -6.85
N VAL A 260 11.37 -3.14 -6.17
CA VAL A 260 11.27 -4.61 -6.25
C VAL A 260 10.36 -4.98 -7.40
N GLY A 261 10.81 -5.84 -8.33
CA GLY A 261 9.95 -6.33 -9.43
C GLY A 261 10.53 -6.14 -10.84
N GLU A 262 11.76 -5.65 -10.98
CA GLU A 262 12.45 -5.53 -12.27
C GLU A 262 12.44 -6.86 -13.07
N ALA A 263 12.63 -7.98 -12.38
CA ALA A 263 12.59 -9.30 -12.98
C ALA A 263 11.23 -9.62 -13.63
N LEU A 264 10.12 -9.19 -13.02
CA LEU A 264 8.78 -9.32 -13.59
C LEU A 264 8.63 -8.43 -14.83
N LEU A 265 9.01 -7.15 -14.72
CA LEU A 265 8.96 -6.23 -15.86
C LEU A 265 9.72 -6.78 -17.06
N ARG A 266 10.97 -7.20 -16.88
CA ARG A 266 11.80 -7.81 -17.95
C ARG A 266 11.12 -9.02 -18.58
N ARG A 267 10.51 -9.88 -17.77
CA ARG A 267 9.83 -11.10 -18.27
C ARG A 267 8.56 -10.76 -19.05
N VAL A 268 7.78 -9.78 -18.60
CA VAL A 268 6.55 -9.36 -19.28
C VAL A 268 6.87 -8.63 -20.58
N VAL A 269 7.85 -7.73 -20.62
CA VAL A 269 8.23 -7.06 -21.87
C VAL A 269 8.81 -8.05 -22.89
N ALA A 270 9.51 -9.10 -22.43
CA ALA A 270 9.98 -10.18 -23.31
C ALA A 270 8.81 -11.02 -23.89
N ALA A 271 7.63 -11.02 -23.28
CA ALA A 271 6.44 -11.69 -23.79
C ALA A 271 5.76 -10.92 -24.94
N PHE A 272 6.09 -9.64 -25.13
CA PHE A 272 5.40 -8.75 -26.08
C PHE A 272 5.36 -9.30 -27.52
N PRO A 273 6.45 -9.77 -28.15
CA PRO A 273 6.39 -10.23 -29.54
C PRO A 273 5.42 -11.40 -29.79
N GLU A 274 5.26 -12.28 -28.79
CA GLU A 274 4.30 -13.37 -28.85
C GLU A 274 2.88 -12.88 -28.56
N ALA A 275 2.70 -11.98 -27.60
CA ALA A 275 1.41 -11.39 -27.27
C ALA A 275 0.86 -10.56 -28.45
N GLU A 276 1.71 -9.77 -29.14
CA GLU A 276 1.34 -8.98 -30.31
C GLU A 276 0.83 -9.86 -31.48
N ARG A 277 1.41 -11.05 -31.67
CA ARG A 277 0.90 -12.01 -32.65
C ARG A 277 -0.47 -12.56 -32.35
N ARG A 278 -0.85 -12.62 -31.04
CA ARG A 278 -2.12 -13.17 -30.56
C ARG A 278 -3.21 -12.10 -30.43
N VAL A 279 -2.83 -10.85 -30.16
CA VAL A 279 -3.76 -9.75 -29.88
C VAL A 279 -3.58 -8.65 -30.92
N ASN A 280 -4.56 -8.49 -31.81
CA ASN A 280 -4.52 -7.44 -32.81
C ASN A 280 -4.59 -6.05 -32.19
N GLY A 281 -3.69 -5.16 -32.61
CA GLY A 281 -3.63 -3.78 -32.10
C GLY A 281 -3.11 -3.66 -30.68
N LEU A 282 -2.35 -4.64 -30.21
CA LEU A 282 -1.73 -4.62 -28.88
C LEU A 282 -0.77 -3.43 -28.76
N ARG A 283 -0.92 -2.66 -27.69
CA ARG A 283 0.04 -1.67 -27.23
C ARG A 283 0.41 -1.99 -25.77
N MET A 284 1.69 -2.16 -25.51
CA MET A 284 2.19 -2.44 -24.16
C MET A 284 2.94 -1.22 -23.63
N ILE A 285 2.57 -0.76 -22.45
CA ILE A 285 3.23 0.33 -21.73
C ILE A 285 3.74 -0.23 -20.41
N ALA A 286 5.07 -0.31 -20.28
CA ALA A 286 5.74 -0.77 -19.06
C ALA A 286 6.15 0.44 -18.23
N VAL A 287 5.60 0.53 -17.01
CA VAL A 287 5.88 1.58 -16.05
C VAL A 287 6.87 1.06 -15.01
N ALA A 288 8.12 1.50 -15.14
CA ALA A 288 9.23 1.03 -14.29
C ALA A 288 9.15 1.54 -12.85
N GLY A 289 8.48 2.69 -12.65
CA GLY A 289 8.45 3.35 -11.35
C GLY A 289 9.68 4.22 -11.09
N PRO A 290 9.80 4.82 -9.88
CA PRO A 290 10.84 5.82 -9.62
C PRO A 290 12.25 5.24 -9.37
N ARG A 291 12.37 3.93 -9.15
CA ARG A 291 13.62 3.27 -8.70
C ARG A 291 14.23 2.28 -9.70
N ILE A 292 13.52 1.92 -10.76
CA ILE A 292 14.01 1.01 -11.81
C ILE A 292 14.37 1.86 -13.03
N ASP A 293 15.59 1.67 -13.55
CA ASP A 293 16.01 2.32 -14.79
C ASP A 293 15.24 1.73 -15.98
N PRO A 294 14.45 2.55 -16.72
CA PRO A 294 13.73 2.08 -17.90
C PRO A 294 14.60 1.39 -18.94
N GLU A 295 15.86 1.85 -19.14
CA GLU A 295 16.80 1.28 -20.10
C GLU A 295 17.24 -0.13 -19.70
N SER A 296 17.23 -0.45 -18.40
CA SER A 296 17.62 -1.77 -17.89
C SER A 296 16.69 -2.88 -18.33
N LEU A 297 15.45 -2.57 -18.74
CA LEU A 297 14.43 -3.58 -19.05
C LEU A 297 14.70 -4.32 -20.37
N GLY A 298 15.53 -3.76 -21.27
CA GLY A 298 15.85 -4.40 -22.56
C GLY A 298 14.61 -4.66 -23.43
N ALA A 299 13.64 -3.74 -23.41
CA ALA A 299 12.35 -3.91 -24.06
C ALA A 299 12.49 -4.03 -25.58
N PRO A 300 11.75 -4.96 -26.23
CA PRO A 300 11.73 -5.09 -27.67
C PRO A 300 11.04 -3.89 -28.33
N ALA A 301 11.28 -3.70 -29.64
CA ALA A 301 10.58 -2.70 -30.43
C ALA A 301 9.04 -2.91 -30.30
N GLY A 302 8.31 -1.82 -30.14
CA GLY A 302 6.85 -1.83 -29.94
C GLY A 302 6.38 -1.77 -28.48
N VAL A 303 7.25 -1.99 -27.51
CA VAL A 303 6.97 -1.73 -26.08
C VAL A 303 7.37 -0.30 -25.72
N GLU A 304 6.45 0.44 -25.18
CA GLU A 304 6.71 1.76 -24.59
C GLU A 304 7.16 1.56 -23.15
N VAL A 305 8.39 2.00 -22.82
CA VAL A 305 8.88 1.96 -21.44
C VAL A 305 8.95 3.37 -20.89
N VAL A 306 8.32 3.57 -19.76
CA VAL A 306 8.28 4.87 -19.04
C VAL A 306 8.75 4.70 -17.62
N GLY A 307 9.36 5.73 -17.05
CA GLY A 307 9.74 5.76 -15.64
C GLY A 307 8.51 5.93 -14.72
N PHE A 308 8.55 6.94 -13.89
CA PHE A 308 7.42 7.28 -13.03
C PHE A 308 6.30 7.99 -13.81
N VAL A 309 5.08 7.48 -13.68
CA VAL A 309 3.87 8.08 -14.26
C VAL A 309 3.02 8.68 -13.14
N PRO A 310 2.86 10.01 -13.11
CA PRO A 310 1.90 10.64 -12.20
C PRO A 310 0.49 10.17 -12.55
N ASP A 311 -0.36 10.03 -11.52
CA ASP A 311 -1.75 9.62 -11.70
C ASP A 311 -1.91 8.32 -12.51
N LEU A 312 -1.04 7.34 -12.23
CA LEU A 312 -1.05 6.04 -12.92
C LEU A 312 -2.44 5.39 -12.93
N TYR A 313 -3.27 5.65 -11.89
CA TYR A 313 -4.64 5.18 -11.81
C TYR A 313 -5.49 5.55 -13.04
N ARG A 314 -5.22 6.68 -13.72
CA ARG A 314 -5.91 7.06 -14.96
C ARG A 314 -5.61 6.06 -16.08
N HIS A 315 -4.37 5.62 -16.19
CA HIS A 315 -3.95 4.59 -17.13
C HIS A 315 -4.55 3.22 -16.77
N LEU A 316 -4.62 2.89 -15.47
CA LEU A 316 -5.24 1.64 -14.98
C LEU A 316 -6.74 1.60 -15.30
N VAL A 317 -7.48 2.71 -15.13
CA VAL A 317 -8.89 2.78 -15.53
C VAL A 317 -9.06 2.65 -17.05
N ALA A 318 -8.15 3.25 -17.82
CA ALA A 318 -8.25 3.33 -19.29
C ALA A 318 -7.77 2.05 -20.01
N CYS A 319 -6.93 1.22 -19.38
CA CYS A 319 -6.35 0.03 -20.02
C CYS A 319 -7.39 -1.05 -20.34
N ASP A 320 -7.02 -1.98 -21.21
CA ASP A 320 -7.82 -3.16 -21.51
C ASP A 320 -7.39 -4.35 -20.63
N LEU A 321 -6.13 -4.37 -20.19
CA LEU A 321 -5.59 -5.33 -19.23
C LEU A 321 -4.44 -4.69 -18.47
N ALA A 322 -4.26 -5.06 -17.20
CA ALA A 322 -3.04 -4.75 -16.46
C ALA A 322 -2.25 -6.03 -16.13
N VAL A 323 -0.92 -5.91 -16.05
CA VAL A 323 -0.03 -6.95 -15.53
C VAL A 323 0.75 -6.35 -14.37
N VAL A 324 0.54 -6.87 -13.16
CA VAL A 324 1.02 -6.25 -11.93
C VAL A 324 1.70 -7.25 -10.99
N GLN A 325 2.50 -6.74 -10.07
CA GLN A 325 3.21 -7.61 -9.11
C GLN A 325 2.25 -8.22 -8.06
N GLY A 326 1.23 -7.51 -7.63
CA GLY A 326 0.30 -8.00 -6.61
C GLY A 326 0.34 -7.22 -5.30
N GLY A 327 0.84 -5.98 -5.31
CA GLY A 327 0.64 -5.04 -4.20
C GLY A 327 -0.82 -4.64 -4.07
N LEU A 328 -1.29 -4.44 -2.82
CA LEU A 328 -2.70 -4.24 -2.53
C LEU A 328 -3.32 -3.08 -3.29
N THR A 329 -2.70 -1.91 -3.26
CA THR A 329 -3.29 -0.69 -3.82
C THR A 329 -3.60 -0.84 -5.31
N THR A 330 -2.60 -1.23 -6.12
CA THR A 330 -2.79 -1.35 -7.57
C THR A 330 -3.83 -2.41 -7.93
N THR A 331 -3.83 -3.55 -7.23
CA THR A 331 -4.80 -4.63 -7.50
C THR A 331 -6.23 -4.24 -7.13
N MET A 332 -6.42 -3.54 -6.02
CA MET A 332 -7.73 -3.08 -5.58
C MET A 332 -8.24 -1.89 -6.40
N GLU A 333 -7.35 -1.01 -6.87
CA GLU A 333 -7.71 0.05 -7.82
C GLU A 333 -8.21 -0.52 -9.16
N LEU A 334 -7.57 -1.56 -9.66
CA LEU A 334 -8.00 -2.30 -10.85
C LEU A 334 -9.36 -2.99 -10.63
N ALA A 335 -9.53 -3.62 -9.46
CA ALA A 335 -10.80 -4.24 -9.08
C ALA A 335 -11.93 -3.19 -8.99
N ALA A 336 -11.68 -2.04 -8.35
CA ALA A 336 -12.64 -0.93 -8.23
C ALA A 336 -12.98 -0.30 -9.59
N ALA A 337 -12.01 -0.26 -10.52
CA ALA A 337 -12.23 0.21 -11.89
C ALA A 337 -12.87 -0.85 -12.81
N GLY A 338 -13.09 -2.08 -12.34
CA GLY A 338 -13.62 -3.19 -13.14
C GLY A 338 -12.71 -3.54 -14.32
N ARG A 339 -11.39 -3.54 -14.10
CA ARG A 339 -10.41 -3.89 -15.15
C ARG A 339 -9.87 -5.30 -14.93
N PRO A 340 -9.69 -6.11 -16.01
CA PRO A 340 -9.03 -7.39 -15.90
C PRO A 340 -7.54 -7.17 -15.63
N PHE A 341 -6.93 -8.07 -14.85
CA PHE A 341 -5.49 -8.03 -14.61
C PHE A 341 -4.89 -9.40 -14.27
N LEU A 342 -3.63 -9.56 -14.62
CA LEU A 342 -2.77 -10.64 -14.18
C LEU A 342 -1.91 -10.14 -13.01
N TYR A 343 -1.79 -10.91 -11.93
CA TYR A 343 -0.94 -10.53 -10.82
C TYR A 343 0.02 -11.63 -10.41
N PHE A 344 1.24 -11.22 -10.06
CA PHE A 344 2.39 -12.08 -9.80
C PHE A 344 2.97 -11.75 -8.42
N PRO A 345 2.42 -12.30 -7.32
CA PRO A 345 2.99 -12.06 -6.00
C PRO A 345 4.44 -12.54 -5.91
N LEU A 346 5.27 -11.81 -5.18
CA LEU A 346 6.64 -12.22 -4.85
C LEU A 346 6.64 -13.55 -4.11
N ALA A 347 7.65 -14.40 -4.34
CA ALA A 347 7.65 -15.79 -3.94
C ALA A 347 7.47 -16.00 -2.42
N ASN A 348 8.16 -15.25 -1.58
CA ASN A 348 8.11 -15.39 -0.12
C ASN A 348 7.51 -14.16 0.60
N HIS A 349 6.67 -13.39 -0.10
CA HIS A 349 6.02 -12.21 0.46
C HIS A 349 4.67 -12.60 1.07
N PHE A 350 4.61 -12.73 2.39
CA PHE A 350 3.41 -13.20 3.11
C PHE A 350 2.19 -12.28 2.86
N GLU A 351 2.37 -10.96 2.86
CA GLU A 351 1.28 -10.01 2.60
C GLU A 351 0.65 -10.25 1.22
N GLN A 352 1.47 -10.25 0.14
CA GLN A 352 0.96 -10.42 -1.22
C GLN A 352 0.35 -11.82 -1.46
N ARG A 353 0.99 -12.87 -0.93
CA ARG A 353 0.57 -14.26 -1.17
C ARG A 353 -0.56 -14.74 -0.27
N ARG A 354 -0.75 -14.12 0.88
CA ARG A 354 -1.78 -14.51 1.85
C ARG A 354 -2.86 -13.44 1.96
N HIS A 355 -2.54 -12.26 2.45
CA HIS A 355 -3.52 -11.19 2.72
C HIS A 355 -4.13 -10.61 1.43
N VAL A 356 -3.30 -10.15 0.49
CA VAL A 356 -3.78 -9.57 -0.77
C VAL A 356 -4.50 -10.63 -1.61
N ARG A 357 -3.91 -11.83 -1.74
CA ARG A 357 -4.53 -12.92 -2.49
C ARG A 357 -5.89 -13.31 -1.91
N HIS A 358 -6.01 -13.48 -0.56
CA HIS A 358 -7.29 -13.75 0.09
C HIS A 358 -8.35 -12.70 -0.27
N ARG A 359 -7.95 -11.42 -0.22
CA ARG A 359 -8.85 -10.31 -0.59
C ARG A 359 -9.27 -10.37 -2.05
N LEU A 360 -8.34 -10.58 -2.97
CA LEU A 360 -8.66 -10.70 -4.41
C LEU A 360 -9.56 -11.90 -4.71
N ASP A 361 -9.32 -13.04 -4.07
CA ASP A 361 -10.17 -14.24 -4.20
C ASP A 361 -11.60 -13.94 -3.71
N ARG A 362 -11.74 -13.21 -2.58
CA ARG A 362 -13.05 -12.77 -2.07
C ARG A 362 -13.79 -11.86 -3.04
N TYR A 363 -13.09 -10.93 -3.68
CA TYR A 363 -13.69 -10.04 -4.69
C TYR A 363 -13.89 -10.72 -6.04
N GLY A 364 -13.28 -11.87 -6.28
CA GLY A 364 -13.24 -12.53 -7.59
C GLY A 364 -12.50 -11.67 -8.63
N ALA A 365 -11.45 -10.98 -8.21
CA ALA A 365 -10.74 -9.99 -9.02
C ALA A 365 -9.34 -10.48 -9.40
N GLY A 366 -8.95 -10.26 -10.65
CA GLY A 366 -7.64 -10.61 -11.18
C GLY A 366 -7.42 -12.10 -11.39
N ARG A 367 -6.38 -12.44 -12.14
CA ARG A 367 -5.90 -13.81 -12.34
C ARG A 367 -4.54 -13.97 -11.70
N PHE A 368 -4.45 -14.83 -10.71
CA PHE A 368 -3.18 -15.22 -10.08
C PHE A 368 -2.28 -15.95 -11.08
N MET A 369 -1.00 -15.58 -11.10
CA MET A 369 0.03 -16.23 -11.89
C MET A 369 1.21 -16.60 -11.00
N GLU A 370 1.65 -17.86 -11.07
CA GLU A 370 2.88 -18.29 -10.40
C GLU A 370 4.09 -17.88 -11.23
N TYR A 371 4.93 -17.00 -10.69
CA TYR A 371 6.08 -16.45 -11.43
C TYR A 371 7.05 -17.53 -11.90
N ALA A 372 7.29 -18.57 -11.10
CA ALA A 372 8.21 -19.65 -11.44
C ALA A 372 7.76 -20.44 -12.71
N GLU A 373 6.45 -20.48 -12.98
CA GLU A 373 5.85 -21.20 -14.11
C GLU A 373 5.58 -20.27 -15.31
N ALA A 374 5.65 -18.96 -15.12
CA ALA A 374 5.26 -17.97 -16.09
C ALA A 374 6.41 -17.61 -17.05
N THR A 375 6.65 -18.47 -18.08
CA THR A 375 7.53 -18.10 -19.19
C THR A 375 6.93 -16.95 -20.01
N PRO A 376 7.71 -16.26 -20.88
CA PRO A 376 7.17 -15.24 -21.77
C PRO A 376 5.98 -15.75 -22.62
N GLU A 377 6.03 -17.00 -23.08
CA GLU A 377 4.96 -17.61 -23.88
C GLU A 377 3.68 -17.83 -23.05
N VAL A 378 3.83 -18.26 -21.79
CA VAL A 378 2.71 -18.42 -20.84
C VAL A 378 2.07 -17.08 -20.53
N ILE A 379 2.89 -16.04 -20.33
CA ILE A 379 2.40 -14.66 -20.10
C ILE A 379 1.67 -14.15 -21.34
N ALA A 380 2.22 -14.34 -22.53
CA ALA A 380 1.60 -13.92 -23.79
C ALA A 380 0.24 -14.60 -24.01
N ALA A 381 0.14 -15.90 -23.70
CA ALA A 381 -1.12 -16.63 -23.77
C ALA A 381 -2.13 -16.07 -22.74
N ALA A 382 -1.70 -15.85 -21.48
CA ALA A 382 -2.57 -15.30 -20.44
C ALA A 382 -3.07 -13.88 -20.77
N ILE A 383 -2.22 -13.02 -21.40
CA ILE A 383 -2.63 -11.70 -21.90
C ILE A 383 -3.75 -11.86 -22.93
N ALA A 384 -3.57 -12.74 -23.91
CA ALA A 384 -4.57 -12.96 -24.97
C ALA A 384 -5.89 -13.52 -24.42
N ASP A 385 -5.84 -14.39 -23.40
CA ASP A 385 -7.01 -14.99 -22.78
C ASP A 385 -7.83 -13.99 -21.94
N GLU A 386 -7.14 -13.04 -21.26
CA GLU A 386 -7.78 -12.16 -20.29
C GLU A 386 -8.17 -10.78 -20.84
N ILE A 387 -7.53 -10.29 -21.89
CA ILE A 387 -7.67 -8.89 -22.35
C ILE A 387 -9.11 -8.54 -22.79
N ASP A 388 -9.86 -9.50 -23.31
CA ASP A 388 -11.26 -9.33 -23.73
C ASP A 388 -12.25 -10.04 -22.78
N ARG A 389 -11.76 -10.58 -21.66
CA ARG A 389 -12.60 -11.30 -20.71
C ARG A 389 -13.50 -10.35 -19.93
N PRO A 390 -14.82 -10.59 -19.89
CA PRO A 390 -15.71 -9.81 -19.04
C PRO A 390 -15.32 -9.93 -17.55
N VAL A 391 -15.22 -8.80 -16.88
CA VAL A 391 -14.96 -8.75 -15.44
C VAL A 391 -16.27 -8.90 -14.69
N SER A 392 -16.32 -9.85 -13.75
CA SER A 392 -17.48 -10.15 -12.89
C SER A 392 -17.15 -10.06 -11.40
N SER A 393 -16.16 -9.23 -11.05
CA SER A 393 -15.76 -9.00 -9.66
C SER A 393 -16.89 -8.36 -8.84
N ARG A 394 -16.87 -8.60 -7.53
CA ARG A 394 -17.72 -7.87 -6.59
C ARG A 394 -17.35 -6.38 -6.63
N PRO A 395 -18.34 -5.47 -6.46
CA PRO A 395 -18.04 -4.05 -6.30
C PRO A 395 -17.13 -3.79 -5.11
N VAL A 396 -16.17 -2.89 -5.29
CA VAL A 396 -15.31 -2.39 -4.22
C VAL A 396 -15.94 -1.10 -3.69
N GLU A 397 -16.03 -0.97 -2.38
CA GLU A 397 -16.46 0.27 -1.73
C GLU A 397 -15.43 1.37 -1.98
N THR A 398 -15.87 2.60 -2.22
CA THR A 398 -15.01 3.74 -2.54
C THR A 398 -15.11 4.87 -1.51
N ASP A 399 -15.86 4.66 -0.42
CA ASP A 399 -16.06 5.63 0.66
C ASP A 399 -15.12 5.40 1.88
N GLY A 400 -14.16 4.47 1.76
CA GLY A 400 -13.26 4.11 2.85
C GLY A 400 -12.46 5.29 3.40
N ALA A 401 -12.03 6.22 2.54
CA ALA A 401 -11.33 7.42 2.97
C ALA A 401 -12.20 8.29 3.90
N ALA A 402 -13.46 8.49 3.54
CA ALA A 402 -14.40 9.26 4.34
C ALA A 402 -14.70 8.58 5.69
N ARG A 403 -14.83 7.25 5.69
CA ARG A 403 -15.03 6.47 6.94
C ARG A 403 -13.80 6.51 7.84
N ALA A 404 -12.60 6.31 7.31
CA ALA A 404 -11.36 6.42 8.08
C ALA A 404 -11.19 7.84 8.66
N ALA A 405 -11.39 8.86 7.83
CA ALA A 405 -11.31 10.26 8.28
C ALA A 405 -12.33 10.59 9.37
N ALA A 406 -13.57 10.07 9.31
CA ALA A 406 -14.57 10.25 10.35
C ALA A 406 -14.12 9.65 11.69
N MET A 407 -13.56 8.43 11.68
CA MET A 407 -13.02 7.79 12.89
C MET A 407 -11.86 8.56 13.51
N ILE A 408 -10.96 9.10 12.65
CA ILE A 408 -9.80 9.88 13.08
C ILE A 408 -10.24 11.24 13.63
N ALA A 409 -11.24 11.89 13.00
CA ALA A 409 -11.75 13.20 13.41
C ALA A 409 -12.36 13.21 14.83
N GLU A 410 -12.79 12.05 15.35
CA GLU A 410 -13.27 11.89 16.71
C GLU A 410 -12.17 12.09 17.78
N LEU A 411 -10.90 12.00 17.38
CA LEU A 411 -9.75 12.11 18.29
C LEU A 411 -9.27 13.56 18.49
N VAL A 412 -9.78 14.52 17.71
CA VAL A 412 -9.35 15.93 17.71
C VAL A 412 -10.49 16.93 17.76
#